data_d8e99c7bc3196adce536fea34c4f471e
#
_entry.id   d8e99c7bc3196adce536fea34c4f471e
#
_cell.length_a   1.000
_cell.length_b   1.000
_cell.length_c   1.000
_cell.angle_alpha   90.00
_cell.angle_beta   90.00
_cell.angle_gamma   90.00
#
_symmetry.space_group_name_H-M   'P 1'
#
loop_
_entity.id
_entity.type
_entity.pdbx_description
1 polymer ?
#
loop_
_entity_poly.entity_id
_entity_poly.type
_entity_poly.pdbx_seq_one_letter_code
_entity_poly.pdbx_strand_id
1 'polypeptide(L)'
;MARRTKAEADETRTKLLDAAEEVFFEKGVSRTSLGDIAQRAGATRGAVYWHFKDKMDVFVSMLGRICLPFEEICDDRYGDLLPLERIRHSILCVFESLDEDERRRKVFETALFKMEYVGELADVRLQHIESSGFAREKFAHDLAAAAQGQSYQKNCTP
;
A
#
# COMPACT_ATOMS: atom_id res chain seq x y z
N MET A 1 10.33 26.51 -26.53
CA MET A 1 9.85 25.29 -25.88
C MET A 1 8.60 25.64 -25.09
N ALA A 2 7.45 25.06 -25.41
CA ALA A 2 6.21 25.31 -24.67
C ALA A 2 6.37 24.78 -23.23
N ARG A 3 6.07 25.61 -22.27
CA ARG A 3 6.04 25.24 -20.83
C ARG A 3 4.90 24.26 -20.65
N ARG A 4 5.21 23.00 -20.29
CA ARG A 4 4.19 22.00 -19.93
C ARG A 4 3.25 22.59 -18.89
N THR A 5 1.96 22.44 -19.11
CA THR A 5 0.94 22.82 -18.12
C THR A 5 1.04 21.92 -16.89
N LYS A 6 0.55 22.37 -15.75
CA LYS A 6 0.49 21.54 -14.52
C LYS A 6 -0.27 20.25 -14.79
N ALA A 7 -1.37 20.31 -15.53
CA ALA A 7 -2.17 19.13 -15.89
C ALA A 7 -1.38 18.10 -16.73
N GLU A 8 -0.58 18.53 -17.72
CA GLU A 8 0.28 17.63 -18.50
C GLU A 8 1.39 16.98 -17.66
N ALA A 9 1.90 17.73 -16.67
CA ALA A 9 2.86 17.20 -15.73
C ALA A 9 2.24 16.14 -14.82
N ASP A 10 1.06 16.38 -14.27
CA ASP A 10 0.32 15.44 -13.43
C ASP A 10 -0.08 14.18 -14.22
N GLU A 11 -0.50 14.32 -15.47
CA GLU A 11 -0.77 13.20 -16.36
C GLU A 11 0.48 12.35 -16.62
N THR A 12 1.61 12.99 -16.86
CA THR A 12 2.88 12.28 -17.07
C THR A 12 3.30 11.53 -15.81
N ARG A 13 3.16 12.16 -14.63
CA ARG A 13 3.44 11.53 -13.35
C ARG A 13 2.58 10.29 -13.12
N THR A 14 1.29 10.38 -13.44
CA THR A 14 0.35 9.27 -13.35
C THR A 14 0.77 8.10 -14.24
N LYS A 15 1.09 8.35 -15.52
CA LYS A 15 1.56 7.31 -16.46
C LYS A 15 2.85 6.63 -15.99
N LEU A 16 3.77 7.39 -15.38
CA LEU A 16 5.00 6.84 -14.82
C LEU A 16 4.73 5.93 -13.63
N LEU A 17 3.78 6.27 -12.76
CA LEU A 17 3.41 5.44 -11.62
C LEU A 17 2.64 4.18 -12.07
N ASP A 18 1.75 4.28 -13.06
CA ASP A 18 1.06 3.12 -13.64
C ASP A 18 2.08 2.13 -14.25
N ALA A 19 3.05 2.64 -15.00
CA ALA A 19 4.13 1.83 -15.54
C ALA A 19 5.02 1.19 -14.46
N ALA A 20 5.26 1.92 -13.35
CA ALA A 20 6.03 1.41 -12.23
C ALA A 20 5.32 0.25 -11.55
N GLU A 21 4.01 0.32 -11.34
CA GLU A 21 3.20 -0.77 -10.77
C GLU A 21 3.39 -2.07 -11.57
N GLU A 22 3.29 -1.98 -12.90
CA GLU A 22 3.47 -3.14 -13.77
C GLU A 22 4.89 -3.70 -13.73
N VAL A 23 5.91 -2.83 -13.88
CA VAL A 23 7.31 -3.27 -13.95
C VAL A 23 7.79 -3.81 -12.59
N PHE A 24 7.40 -3.21 -11.47
CA PHE A 24 7.70 -3.71 -10.15
C PHE A 24 7.02 -5.07 -9.89
N PHE A 25 5.79 -5.22 -10.33
CA PHE A 25 5.07 -6.50 -10.22
C PHE A 25 5.75 -7.60 -11.04
N GLU A 26 6.18 -7.31 -12.28
CA GLU A 26 6.82 -8.28 -13.18
C GLU A 26 8.23 -8.67 -12.74
N LYS A 27 9.07 -7.68 -12.41
CA LYS A 27 10.51 -7.86 -12.21
C LYS A 27 10.94 -7.86 -10.73
N GLY A 28 10.10 -7.35 -9.84
CA GLY A 28 10.47 -6.98 -8.47
C GLY A 28 11.14 -5.60 -8.41
N VAL A 29 11.10 -4.98 -7.23
CA VAL A 29 11.61 -3.62 -7.02
C VAL A 29 13.12 -3.54 -7.18
N SER A 30 13.86 -4.50 -6.64
CA SER A 30 15.33 -4.51 -6.68
C SER A 30 15.87 -4.55 -8.10
N ARG A 31 15.29 -5.37 -8.97
CA ARG A 31 15.72 -5.58 -10.36
C ARG A 31 15.19 -4.55 -11.36
N THR A 32 14.30 -3.68 -10.94
CA THR A 32 13.75 -2.61 -11.78
C THR A 32 14.65 -1.39 -11.77
N SER A 33 14.87 -0.80 -12.94
CA SER A 33 15.53 0.49 -13.10
C SER A 33 14.53 1.60 -13.47
N LEU A 34 14.88 2.86 -13.21
CA LEU A 34 14.09 4.02 -13.69
C LEU A 34 13.99 4.06 -15.23
N GLY A 35 14.96 3.44 -15.92
CA GLY A 35 14.91 3.28 -17.37
C GLY A 35 13.83 2.32 -17.83
N ASP A 36 13.62 1.21 -17.11
CA ASP A 36 12.55 0.25 -17.40
C ASP A 36 11.18 0.91 -17.26
N ILE A 37 11.01 1.72 -16.20
CA ILE A 37 9.77 2.46 -15.95
C ILE A 37 9.52 3.49 -17.06
N ALA A 38 10.56 4.26 -17.42
CA ALA A 38 10.47 5.23 -18.52
C ALA A 38 10.06 4.55 -19.84
N GLN A 39 10.68 3.43 -20.17
CA GLN A 39 10.40 2.67 -21.38
C GLN A 39 8.96 2.16 -21.40
N ARG A 40 8.48 1.59 -20.30
CA ARG A 40 7.10 1.09 -20.15
C ARG A 40 6.08 2.22 -20.28
N ALA A 41 6.36 3.39 -19.72
CA ALA A 41 5.50 4.57 -19.78
C ALA A 41 5.52 5.28 -21.14
N GLY A 42 6.38 4.89 -22.08
CA GLY A 42 6.62 5.64 -23.31
C GLY A 42 7.22 7.04 -23.07
N ALA A 43 7.94 7.20 -21.97
CA ALA A 43 8.53 8.46 -21.53
C ALA A 43 10.07 8.46 -21.64
N THR A 44 10.69 9.63 -21.54
CA THR A 44 12.15 9.73 -21.47
C THR A 44 12.64 9.50 -20.03
N ARG A 45 13.89 9.03 -19.87
CA ARG A 45 14.54 8.96 -18.55
C ARG A 45 14.54 10.32 -17.83
N GLY A 46 14.76 11.41 -18.58
CA GLY A 46 14.70 12.77 -18.04
C GLY A 46 13.34 13.14 -17.46
N ALA A 47 12.24 12.64 -18.05
CA ALA A 47 10.92 12.85 -17.50
C ALA A 47 10.73 12.15 -16.15
N VAL A 48 11.32 10.96 -15.96
CA VAL A 48 11.26 10.26 -14.65
C VAL A 48 12.00 11.07 -13.60
N TYR A 49 13.24 11.50 -13.86
CA TYR A 49 14.03 12.29 -12.91
C TYR A 49 13.46 13.70 -12.62
N TRP A 50 12.58 14.19 -13.50
CA TRP A 50 11.86 15.43 -13.23
C TRP A 50 10.76 15.26 -12.19
N HIS A 51 10.15 14.07 -12.13
CA HIS A 51 9.04 13.76 -11.22
C HIS A 51 9.46 13.06 -9.94
N PHE A 52 10.56 12.30 -9.98
CA PHE A 52 10.98 11.42 -8.89
C PHE A 52 12.50 11.51 -8.70
N LYS A 53 12.89 11.58 -7.44
CA LYS A 53 14.28 11.65 -7.03
C LYS A 53 15.06 10.37 -7.38
N ASP A 54 14.47 9.25 -7.07
CA ASP A 54 15.06 7.93 -7.24
C ASP A 54 13.97 6.84 -7.36
N LYS A 55 14.38 5.59 -7.45
CA LYS A 55 13.48 4.45 -7.56
C LYS A 55 12.59 4.27 -6.32
N MET A 56 13.11 4.65 -5.16
CA MET A 56 12.36 4.55 -3.92
C MET A 56 11.26 5.59 -3.82
N ASP A 57 11.51 6.80 -4.30
CA ASP A 57 10.49 7.84 -4.40
C ASP A 57 9.35 7.43 -5.33
N VAL A 58 9.67 6.74 -6.44
CA VAL A 58 8.64 6.13 -7.30
C VAL A 58 7.83 5.09 -6.53
N PHE A 59 8.51 4.18 -5.81
CA PHE A 59 7.86 3.10 -5.06
C PHE A 59 6.96 3.62 -3.95
N VAL A 60 7.44 4.55 -3.13
CA VAL A 60 6.64 5.19 -2.05
C VAL A 60 5.47 5.97 -2.64
N SER A 61 5.69 6.71 -3.74
CA SER A 61 4.61 7.43 -4.42
C SER A 61 3.57 6.49 -5.01
N MET A 62 3.97 5.30 -5.47
CA MET A 62 3.07 4.25 -5.94
C MET A 62 2.22 3.70 -4.81
N LEU A 63 2.83 3.37 -3.67
CA LEU A 63 2.11 2.91 -2.48
C LEU A 63 1.09 3.95 -1.99
N GLY A 64 1.46 5.23 -1.98
CA GLY A 64 0.59 6.34 -1.56
C GLY A 64 -0.62 6.61 -2.47
N ARG A 65 -0.70 5.97 -3.65
CA ARG A 65 -1.89 6.04 -4.53
C ARG A 65 -2.98 5.04 -4.17
N ILE A 66 -2.61 4.05 -3.40
CA ILE A 66 -3.49 2.95 -3.03
C ILE A 66 -3.59 2.96 -1.52
N CYS A 67 -4.80 3.12 -1.01
CA CYS A 67 -5.05 2.89 0.40
C CYS A 67 -4.69 1.43 0.68
N LEU A 68 -3.59 1.22 1.41
CA LEU A 68 -3.23 -0.13 1.78
C LEU A 68 -4.27 -0.67 2.75
N PRO A 69 -4.59 -1.97 2.69
CA PRO A 69 -5.65 -2.56 3.51
C PRO A 69 -5.49 -2.29 5.02
N PHE A 70 -4.25 -2.05 5.48
CA PHE A 70 -3.98 -1.71 6.89
C PHE A 70 -4.46 -0.32 7.30
N GLU A 71 -4.62 0.62 6.36
CA GLU A 71 -5.16 1.96 6.63
C GLU A 71 -6.69 1.89 6.82
N GLU A 72 -7.37 0.98 6.14
CA GLU A 72 -8.79 0.73 6.28
C GLU A 72 -9.13 0.09 7.66
N ILE A 73 -8.20 -0.66 8.26
CA ILE A 73 -8.31 -1.19 9.63
C ILE A 73 -8.42 -0.06 10.65
N CYS A 74 -7.87 1.11 10.33
CA CYS A 74 -7.83 2.27 11.20
C CYS A 74 -9.12 3.09 11.20
N ASP A 75 -10.08 2.77 10.32
CA ASP A 75 -11.36 3.47 10.24
C ASP A 75 -12.24 3.11 11.45
N ASP A 76 -12.77 4.13 12.12
CA ASP A 76 -13.67 3.99 13.28
C ASP A 76 -15.09 3.52 12.92
N ARG A 77 -15.33 3.14 11.67
CA ARG A 77 -16.63 2.65 11.19
C ARG A 77 -17.22 1.51 12.03
N TYR A 78 -16.36 0.80 12.75
CA TYR A 78 -16.71 -0.36 13.55
C TYR A 78 -16.60 -0.13 15.06
N GLY A 79 -16.57 1.15 15.50
CA GLY A 79 -16.41 1.53 16.92
C GLY A 79 -17.43 0.91 17.85
N ASP A 80 -18.67 0.73 17.38
CA ASP A 80 -19.79 0.17 18.15
C ASP A 80 -19.77 -1.36 18.27
N LEU A 81 -18.93 -2.05 17.50
CA LEU A 81 -18.82 -3.51 17.56
C LEU A 81 -17.99 -3.98 18.76
N LEU A 82 -18.26 -5.21 19.20
CA LEU A 82 -17.40 -5.88 20.19
C LEU A 82 -15.96 -6.04 19.67
N PRO A 83 -14.96 -6.00 20.54
CA PRO A 83 -13.55 -6.01 20.14
C PRO A 83 -13.16 -7.12 19.16
N LEU A 84 -13.61 -8.35 19.37
CA LEU A 84 -13.33 -9.46 18.44
C LEU A 84 -14.07 -9.33 17.11
N GLU A 85 -15.24 -8.72 17.10
CA GLU A 85 -15.98 -8.46 15.88
C GLU A 85 -15.31 -7.36 15.05
N ARG A 86 -14.77 -6.32 15.70
CA ARG A 86 -13.96 -5.31 15.01
C ARG A 86 -12.74 -5.92 14.31
N ILE A 87 -12.01 -6.80 15.03
CA ILE A 87 -10.87 -7.51 14.45
C ILE A 87 -11.31 -8.35 13.25
N ARG A 88 -12.40 -9.14 13.42
CA ARG A 88 -12.92 -9.97 12.35
C ARG A 88 -13.32 -9.16 11.13
N HIS A 89 -14.08 -8.07 11.31
CA HIS A 89 -14.48 -7.19 10.21
C HIS A 89 -13.29 -6.52 9.53
N SER A 90 -12.32 -6.06 10.29
CA SER A 90 -11.10 -5.46 9.73
C SER A 90 -10.34 -6.45 8.84
N ILE A 91 -10.20 -7.71 9.28
CA ILE A 91 -9.54 -8.75 8.50
C ILE A 91 -10.33 -9.07 7.22
N LEU A 92 -11.66 -9.24 7.33
CA LEU A 92 -12.50 -9.51 6.16
C LEU A 92 -12.46 -8.37 5.16
N CYS A 93 -12.55 -7.12 5.61
CA CYS A 93 -12.46 -5.93 4.76
C CYS A 93 -11.16 -5.89 3.95
N VAL A 94 -10.02 -6.27 4.58
CA VAL A 94 -8.74 -6.40 3.87
C VAL A 94 -8.84 -7.43 2.72
N PHE A 95 -9.38 -8.62 2.99
CA PHE A 95 -9.48 -9.65 1.96
C PHE A 95 -10.47 -9.28 0.85
N GLU A 96 -11.62 -8.70 1.20
CA GLU A 96 -12.61 -8.23 0.24
C GLU A 96 -12.03 -7.14 -0.66
N SER A 97 -11.32 -6.17 -0.09
CA SER A 97 -10.69 -5.10 -0.86
C SER A 97 -9.58 -5.58 -1.81
N LEU A 98 -8.89 -6.68 -1.47
CA LEU A 98 -7.88 -7.30 -2.33
C LEU A 98 -8.51 -8.20 -3.41
N ASP A 99 -9.69 -8.74 -3.17
CA ASP A 99 -10.41 -9.57 -4.15
C ASP A 99 -11.09 -8.70 -5.22
N GLU A 100 -11.67 -7.59 -4.82
CA GLU A 100 -12.40 -6.67 -5.69
C GLU A 100 -11.50 -5.80 -6.58
N ASP A 101 -10.28 -5.48 -6.14
CA ASP A 101 -9.35 -4.59 -6.86
C ASP A 101 -8.03 -5.30 -7.21
N GLU A 102 -7.93 -5.77 -8.47
CA GLU A 102 -6.73 -6.42 -9.01
C GLU A 102 -5.48 -5.51 -8.91
N ARG A 103 -5.64 -4.20 -9.10
CA ARG A 103 -4.54 -3.24 -9.01
C ARG A 103 -4.02 -3.18 -7.57
N ARG A 104 -4.92 -3.05 -6.59
CA ARG A 104 -4.60 -3.05 -5.16
C ARG A 104 -3.89 -4.34 -4.77
N ARG A 105 -4.38 -5.49 -5.23
CA ARG A 105 -3.77 -6.79 -4.98
C ARG A 105 -2.33 -6.86 -5.53
N LYS A 106 -2.09 -6.42 -6.76
CA LYS A 106 -0.74 -6.41 -7.38
C LYS A 106 0.24 -5.53 -6.61
N VAL A 107 -0.18 -4.34 -6.20
CA VAL A 107 0.67 -3.42 -5.43
C VAL A 107 0.96 -4.01 -4.05
N PHE A 108 -0.02 -4.58 -3.39
CA PHE A 108 0.13 -5.24 -2.09
C PHE A 108 1.08 -6.46 -2.18
N GLU A 109 0.91 -7.30 -3.20
CA GLU A 109 1.82 -8.43 -3.47
C GLU A 109 3.26 -7.95 -3.72
N THR A 110 3.41 -6.87 -4.48
CA THR A 110 4.73 -6.27 -4.74
C THR A 110 5.38 -5.78 -3.46
N ALA A 111 4.63 -5.10 -2.60
CA ALA A 111 5.14 -4.59 -1.34
C ALA A 111 5.54 -5.69 -0.35
N LEU A 112 4.78 -6.80 -0.30
CA LEU A 112 5.05 -7.88 0.64
C LEU A 112 6.09 -8.89 0.16
N PHE A 113 6.07 -9.25 -1.12
CA PHE A 113 6.79 -10.43 -1.60
C PHE A 113 7.85 -10.14 -2.66
N LYS A 114 7.77 -8.98 -3.35
CA LYS A 114 8.67 -8.67 -4.47
C LYS A 114 9.67 -7.56 -4.15
N MET A 115 9.77 -7.20 -2.88
CA MET A 115 10.69 -6.22 -2.37
C MET A 115 11.76 -6.89 -1.50
N GLU A 116 13.01 -6.84 -1.94
CA GLU A 116 14.15 -7.22 -1.12
C GLU A 116 14.54 -6.03 -0.26
N TYR A 117 14.25 -6.09 1.03
CA TYR A 117 14.54 -5.03 2.01
C TYR A 117 16.02 -5.03 2.43
N VAL A 118 16.92 -4.77 1.48
CA VAL A 118 18.37 -4.67 1.72
C VAL A 118 18.90 -3.28 1.33
N GLY A 119 19.88 -2.77 2.05
CA GLY A 119 20.48 -1.46 1.78
C GLY A 119 19.50 -0.29 1.97
N GLU A 120 19.40 0.60 0.98
CA GLU A 120 18.51 1.78 1.00
C GLU A 120 17.02 1.45 1.18
N LEU A 121 16.62 0.20 0.91
CA LEU A 121 15.27 -0.29 1.06
C LEU A 121 14.91 -0.61 2.53
N ALA A 122 15.89 -0.70 3.41
CA ALA A 122 15.66 -0.95 4.83
C ALA A 122 14.90 0.22 5.50
N ASP A 123 15.18 1.46 5.11
CA ASP A 123 14.54 2.65 5.67
C ASP A 123 13.06 2.73 5.26
N VAL A 124 12.73 2.31 4.03
CA VAL A 124 11.33 2.24 3.56
C VAL A 124 10.55 1.18 4.31
N ARG A 125 11.21 0.04 4.64
CA ARG A 125 10.61 -0.97 5.51
C ARG A 125 10.27 -0.40 6.88
N LEU A 126 11.16 0.41 7.46
CA LEU A 126 10.92 1.03 8.77
C LEU A 126 9.73 2.00 8.71
N GLN A 127 9.65 2.86 7.69
CA GLN A 127 8.51 3.74 7.48
C GLN A 127 7.20 2.96 7.28
N HIS A 128 7.24 1.85 6.53
CA HIS A 128 6.07 1.00 6.33
C HIS A 128 5.65 0.26 7.61
N ILE A 129 6.62 -0.18 8.41
CA ILE A 129 6.38 -0.78 9.73
C ILE A 129 5.82 0.28 10.70
N GLU A 130 6.29 1.52 10.65
CA GLU A 130 5.77 2.61 11.46
C GLU A 130 4.34 2.98 11.08
N SER A 131 4.01 3.08 9.81
CA SER A 131 2.64 3.31 9.34
C SER A 131 1.69 2.14 9.69
N SER A 132 2.21 0.91 9.71
CA SER A 132 1.49 -0.28 10.19
C SER A 132 1.39 -0.34 11.72
N GLY A 133 2.14 0.50 12.45
CA GLY A 133 2.17 0.55 13.90
C GLY A 133 0.81 0.84 14.49
N PHE A 134 0.06 1.75 13.89
CA PHE A 134 -1.28 2.12 14.35
C PHE A 134 -2.27 0.95 14.22
N ALA A 135 -2.26 0.22 13.13
CA ALA A 135 -3.09 -0.98 12.97
C ALA A 135 -2.74 -2.04 14.02
N ARG A 136 -1.44 -2.25 14.27
CA ARG A 136 -0.97 -3.19 15.30
C ARG A 136 -1.42 -2.77 16.70
N GLU A 137 -1.32 -1.49 17.05
CA GLU A 137 -1.77 -0.97 18.34
C GLU A 137 -3.28 -1.12 18.50
N LYS A 138 -4.06 -0.84 17.46
CA LYS A 138 -5.51 -1.04 17.46
C LYS A 138 -5.88 -2.50 17.68
N PHE A 139 -5.24 -3.43 16.96
CA PHE A 139 -5.44 -4.88 17.18
C PHE A 139 -5.03 -5.32 18.60
N ALA A 140 -3.90 -4.84 19.09
CA ALA A 140 -3.44 -5.16 20.44
C ALA A 140 -4.43 -4.65 21.51
N HIS A 141 -4.95 -3.43 21.34
CA HIS A 141 -5.97 -2.87 22.20
C HIS A 141 -7.27 -3.72 22.18
N ASP A 142 -7.77 -4.08 21.00
CA ASP A 142 -8.99 -4.86 20.86
C ASP A 142 -8.83 -6.29 21.42
N LEU A 143 -7.66 -6.90 21.22
CA LEU A 143 -7.35 -8.21 21.83
C LEU A 143 -7.29 -8.14 23.36
N ALA A 144 -6.67 -7.09 23.91
CA ALA A 144 -6.61 -6.88 25.36
C ALA A 144 -8.01 -6.66 25.95
N ALA A 145 -8.86 -5.86 25.29
CA ALA A 145 -10.23 -5.63 25.71
C ALA A 145 -11.07 -6.94 25.67
N ALA A 146 -10.88 -7.75 24.64
CA ALA A 146 -11.54 -9.05 24.53
C ALA A 146 -11.09 -10.03 25.64
N ALA A 147 -9.80 -10.03 26.00
CA ALA A 147 -9.25 -10.88 27.06
C ALA A 147 -9.74 -10.49 28.47
N GLN A 148 -10.08 -9.20 28.69
CA GLN A 148 -10.58 -8.69 29.96
C GLN A 148 -12.08 -8.95 30.19
N GLY A 149 -12.73 -9.77 29.36
CA GLY A 149 -14.09 -10.24 29.61
C GLY A 149 -15.21 -9.40 28.98
N GLN A 150 -14.91 -8.56 28.01
CA GLN A 150 -15.92 -8.07 27.06
C GLN A 150 -16.28 -9.22 26.11
N SER A 151 -17.01 -10.17 26.67
CA SER A 151 -17.18 -11.52 26.16
C SER A 151 -17.86 -11.57 24.82
N TYR A 152 -17.31 -12.41 23.95
CA TYR A 152 -17.98 -13.09 22.87
C TYR A 152 -19.31 -13.67 23.32
N GLN A 153 -20.42 -12.99 23.10
CA GLN A 153 -21.73 -13.63 23.20
C GLN A 153 -21.85 -14.56 22.00
N LYS A 154 -21.74 -15.87 22.29
CA LYS A 154 -22.00 -16.92 21.33
C LYS A 154 -23.44 -16.80 20.80
N ASN A 155 -23.61 -16.17 19.64
CA ASN A 155 -24.74 -16.48 18.78
C ASN A 155 -24.37 -17.67 17.87
N CYS A 156 -24.06 -18.79 18.48
CA CYS A 156 -24.22 -20.10 17.86
C CYS A 156 -25.59 -20.61 18.24
N THR A 157 -26.57 -20.26 17.43
CA THR A 157 -27.82 -21.04 17.39
C THR A 157 -27.62 -22.14 16.35
N PRO A 158 -28.06 -23.39 16.67
CA PRO A 158 -27.84 -24.57 15.83
C PRO A 158 -28.59 -24.52 14.52
#